data_499d95b9c5d8083cf6c78509339d66ac
#
_entry.id   499d95b9c5d8083cf6c78509339d66ac
#
_cell.length_a   1.000
_cell.length_b   1.000
_cell.length_c   1.000
_cell.angle_alpha   90.00
_cell.angle_beta   90.00
_cell.angle_gamma   90.00
#
_symmetry.space_group_name_H-M   'P 1'
#
loop_
_entity.id
_entity.type
_entity.pdbx_description
1 polymer ?
#
loop_
_entity_poly.entity_id
_entity_poly.type
_entity_poly.pdbx_seq_one_letter_code
_entity_poly.pdbx_strand_id
1 'polypeptide(L)'
;GLHALYEGMLYGWQIWGIQLNYRWSIDILLAGVVGYGAYFWYSGRVWCRFACPLAALMHIYARFSRFRIFAQKEKCISCTLCTSICHQGIDVMGFANKGQPMADPQCVRCSACVQTCPTGVLSFGQTDPASGTLLKVDPLPASPARMQEP
;
A
#
# COMPACT_ATOMS: atom_id res chain seq x y z
N GLY A 1 39.82 24.87 -22.69
CA GLY A 1 39.49 23.45 -22.84
C GLY A 1 38.67 22.89 -21.67
N LEU A 2 39.20 22.88 -20.46
CA LEU A 2 38.52 22.32 -19.28
C LEU A 2 37.26 23.10 -18.86
N HIS A 3 37.27 24.43 -19.03
CA HIS A 3 36.11 25.27 -18.71
C HIS A 3 34.94 25.00 -19.66
N ALA A 4 35.19 24.81 -20.94
CA ALA A 4 34.14 24.47 -21.91
C ALA A 4 33.54 23.07 -21.71
N LEU A 5 34.35 22.11 -21.25
CA LEU A 5 33.87 20.78 -20.86
C LEU A 5 33.01 20.85 -19.57
N TYR A 6 33.40 21.68 -18.62
CA TYR A 6 32.66 21.88 -17.36
C TYR A 6 31.33 22.59 -17.63
N GLU A 7 31.30 23.62 -18.45
CA GLU A 7 30.10 24.32 -18.91
C GLU A 7 29.17 23.38 -19.70
N GLY A 8 29.71 22.59 -20.62
CA GLY A 8 28.94 21.60 -21.38
C GLY A 8 28.33 20.51 -20.46
N MET A 9 29.05 20.13 -19.41
CA MET A 9 28.59 19.14 -18.44
C MET A 9 27.48 19.70 -17.53
N LEU A 10 27.53 21.00 -17.19
CA LEU A 10 26.53 21.67 -16.34
C LEU A 10 25.31 22.13 -17.13
N TYR A 11 25.51 22.70 -18.33
CA TYR A 11 24.43 23.32 -19.13
C TYR A 11 23.88 22.42 -20.22
N GLY A 12 24.51 21.28 -20.45
CA GLY A 12 24.07 20.29 -21.43
C GLY A 12 24.44 20.63 -22.87
N TRP A 13 24.61 19.58 -23.65
CA TRP A 13 24.86 19.69 -25.09
C TRP A 13 23.53 19.70 -25.83
N GLN A 14 23.32 20.74 -26.62
CA GLN A 14 22.16 20.81 -27.51
C GLN A 14 22.46 19.95 -28.76
N ILE A 15 21.90 18.78 -28.81
CA ILE A 15 21.92 17.94 -30.02
C ILE A 15 20.46 17.82 -30.49
N TRP A 16 20.18 18.31 -31.69
CA TRP A 16 18.84 18.23 -32.31
C TRP A 16 17.71 18.82 -31.47
N GLY A 17 17.95 19.94 -30.77
CA GLY A 17 16.92 20.63 -29.97
C GLY A 17 16.58 19.97 -28.64
N ILE A 18 17.25 18.90 -28.29
CA ILE A 18 17.11 18.23 -26.99
C ILE A 18 18.28 18.67 -26.11
N GLN A 19 17.99 19.30 -25.00
CA GLN A 19 19.01 19.62 -24.00
C GLN A 19 19.35 18.36 -23.19
N LEU A 20 20.40 17.66 -23.60
CA LEU A 20 21.00 16.60 -22.78
C LEU A 20 21.81 17.24 -21.65
N ASN A 21 21.19 17.50 -20.55
CA ASN A 21 21.83 17.95 -19.34
C ASN A 21 22.16 16.72 -18.45
N TYR A 22 23.35 16.69 -17.85
CA TYR A 22 23.78 15.65 -16.91
C TYR A 22 22.71 15.40 -15.82
N ARG A 23 22.08 16.45 -15.32
CA ARG A 23 20.98 16.33 -14.34
C ARG A 23 19.78 15.55 -14.90
N TRP A 24 19.39 15.84 -16.13
CA TRP A 24 18.27 15.17 -16.80
C TRP A 24 18.58 13.68 -17.06
N SER A 25 19.83 13.36 -17.41
CA SER A 25 20.26 11.96 -17.60
C SER A 25 20.26 11.19 -16.30
N ILE A 26 20.68 11.81 -15.19
CA ILE A 26 20.62 11.19 -13.86
C ILE A 26 19.17 11.03 -13.40
N ASP A 27 18.32 12.03 -13.60
CA ASP A 27 16.92 11.97 -13.21
C ASP A 27 16.17 10.86 -13.96
N ILE A 28 16.43 10.69 -15.26
CA ILE A 28 15.84 9.59 -16.05
C ILE A 28 16.40 8.23 -15.58
N LEU A 29 17.68 8.14 -15.31
CA LEU A 29 18.30 6.89 -14.86
C LEU A 29 17.81 6.51 -13.46
N LEU A 30 17.74 7.47 -12.54
CA LEU A 30 17.18 7.23 -11.22
C LEU A 30 15.68 6.95 -11.27
N ALA A 31 14.90 7.75 -11.95
CA ALA A 31 13.45 7.55 -12.03
C ALA A 31 13.08 6.33 -12.87
N GLY A 32 13.80 6.08 -13.97
CA GLY A 32 13.54 4.94 -14.84
C GLY A 32 14.03 3.62 -14.27
N VAL A 33 15.30 3.52 -13.93
CA VAL A 33 15.90 2.24 -13.50
C VAL A 33 15.54 1.92 -12.04
N VAL A 34 15.67 2.88 -11.14
CA VAL A 34 15.39 2.66 -9.71
C VAL A 34 13.89 2.67 -9.44
N GLY A 35 13.15 3.66 -9.98
CA GLY A 35 11.72 3.76 -9.75
C GLY A 35 10.94 2.65 -10.43
N TYR A 36 11.20 2.40 -11.72
CA TYR A 36 10.50 1.40 -12.52
C TYR A 36 10.96 -0.02 -12.18
N GLY A 37 12.26 -0.23 -12.01
CA GLY A 37 12.82 -1.52 -11.59
C GLY A 37 12.37 -1.94 -10.20
N ALA A 38 12.35 -1.00 -9.26
CA ALA A 38 11.86 -1.25 -7.92
C ALA A 38 10.36 -1.57 -7.89
N TYR A 39 9.57 -0.96 -8.79
CA TYR A 39 8.15 -1.29 -8.94
C TYR A 39 7.93 -2.75 -9.33
N PHE A 40 8.70 -3.27 -10.27
CA PHE A 40 8.60 -4.68 -10.67
C PHE A 40 9.10 -5.65 -9.60
N TRP A 41 10.15 -5.27 -8.87
CA TRP A 41 10.77 -6.16 -7.89
C TRP A 41 9.99 -6.27 -6.58
N TYR A 42 9.40 -5.17 -6.11
CA TYR A 42 8.77 -5.10 -4.79
C TYR A 42 7.24 -5.07 -4.81
N SER A 43 6.62 -5.17 -5.98
CA SER A 43 5.15 -5.04 -6.13
C SER A 43 4.60 -3.70 -5.60
N GLY A 44 3.69 -3.10 -6.29
CA GLY A 44 2.99 -1.84 -6.06
C GLY A 44 3.37 -0.94 -4.88
N ARG A 45 3.36 0.37 -5.11
CA ARG A 45 3.56 1.41 -4.09
C ARG A 45 4.89 1.40 -3.35
N VAL A 46 5.99 0.96 -3.99
CA VAL A 46 7.34 0.95 -3.42
C VAL A 46 7.75 2.32 -2.88
N TRP A 47 7.47 3.37 -3.64
CA TRP A 47 7.75 4.73 -3.24
C TRP A 47 7.04 5.12 -1.93
N CYS A 48 5.77 4.77 -1.81
CA CYS A 48 5.00 5.05 -0.59
C CYS A 48 5.51 4.25 0.62
N ARG A 49 6.12 3.08 0.37
CA ARG A 49 6.60 2.19 1.42
C ARG A 49 7.96 2.61 1.99
N PHE A 50 8.88 3.09 1.13
CA PHE A 50 10.28 3.32 1.51
C PHE A 50 10.70 4.78 1.56
N ALA A 51 10.11 5.64 0.74
CA ALA A 51 10.61 6.98 0.53
C ALA A 51 9.61 8.11 0.81
N CYS A 52 8.33 7.83 0.96
CA CYS A 52 7.32 8.86 1.14
C CYS A 52 7.20 9.29 2.62
N PRO A 53 7.53 10.53 2.99
CA PRO A 53 7.43 11.02 4.37
C PRO A 53 5.97 11.04 4.86
N LEU A 54 5.01 11.25 3.96
CA LEU A 54 3.59 11.20 4.28
C LEU A 54 3.16 9.79 4.71
N ALA A 55 3.67 8.75 4.03
CA ALA A 55 3.37 7.38 4.41
C ALA A 55 3.96 7.04 5.78
N ALA A 56 5.17 7.53 6.10
CA ALA A 56 5.76 7.37 7.42
C ALA A 56 4.88 8.01 8.51
N LEU A 57 4.35 9.20 8.25
CA LEU A 57 3.42 9.87 9.15
C LEU A 57 2.13 9.06 9.34
N MET A 58 1.57 8.52 8.25
CA MET A 58 0.38 7.66 8.29
C MET A 58 0.62 6.37 9.08
N HIS A 59 1.83 5.78 9.01
CA HIS A 59 2.20 4.62 9.82
C HIS A 59 2.19 4.94 11.32
N ILE A 60 2.68 6.13 11.70
CA ILE A 60 2.65 6.58 13.10
C ILE A 60 1.20 6.72 13.56
N TYR A 61 0.35 7.41 12.81
CA TYR A 61 -1.08 7.55 13.13
C TYR A 61 -1.81 6.20 13.14
N ALA A 62 -1.44 5.28 12.24
CA ALA A 62 -2.01 3.94 12.22
C ALA A 62 -1.77 3.18 13.52
N ARG A 63 -0.65 3.43 14.20
CA ARG A 63 -0.32 2.81 15.48
C ARG A 63 -1.27 3.24 16.61
N PHE A 64 -1.70 4.49 16.60
CA PHE A 64 -2.61 5.06 17.60
C PHE A 64 -4.09 4.91 17.24
N SER A 65 -4.40 4.51 16.02
CA SER A 65 -5.79 4.38 15.58
C SER A 65 -6.50 3.21 16.27
N ARG A 66 -7.71 3.46 16.72
CA ARG A 66 -8.59 2.48 17.35
C ARG A 66 -9.32 1.59 16.36
N PHE A 67 -9.38 1.98 15.09
CA PHE A 67 -10.07 1.21 14.06
C PHE A 67 -9.16 0.09 13.54
N ARG A 68 -9.70 -1.13 13.50
CA ARG A 68 -8.98 -2.31 13.01
C ARG A 68 -9.91 -3.22 12.22
N ILE A 69 -9.31 -4.07 11.41
CA ILE A 69 -10.01 -5.13 10.69
C ILE A 69 -9.91 -6.39 11.54
N PHE A 70 -11.05 -7.00 11.84
CA PHE A 70 -11.16 -8.22 12.59
C PHE A 70 -11.53 -9.37 11.69
N ALA A 71 -11.05 -10.56 12.01
CA ALA A 71 -11.35 -11.77 11.28
C ALA A 71 -11.95 -12.84 12.21
N GLN A 72 -13.04 -13.47 11.75
CA GLN A 72 -13.62 -14.65 12.39
C GLN A 72 -13.02 -15.89 11.76
N LYS A 73 -12.03 -16.51 12.40
CA LYS A 73 -11.29 -17.67 11.88
C LYS A 73 -12.21 -18.80 11.39
N GLU A 74 -13.27 -19.10 12.13
CA GLU A 74 -14.17 -20.23 11.87
C GLU A 74 -14.86 -20.18 10.50
N LYS A 75 -15.08 -18.99 9.97
CA LYS A 75 -15.76 -18.77 8.69
C LYS A 75 -14.80 -18.60 7.51
N CYS A 76 -13.49 -18.65 7.75
CA CYS A 76 -12.50 -18.42 6.71
C CYS A 76 -12.29 -19.67 5.85
N ILE A 77 -12.55 -19.58 4.55
CA ILE A 77 -12.32 -20.66 3.58
C ILE A 77 -10.95 -20.56 2.89
N SER A 78 -10.08 -19.66 3.33
CA SER A 78 -8.72 -19.48 2.80
C SER A 78 -8.65 -19.26 1.28
N CYS A 79 -9.61 -18.52 0.71
CA CYS A 79 -9.73 -18.28 -0.74
C CYS A 79 -8.71 -17.27 -1.31
N THR A 80 -7.86 -16.66 -0.50
CA THR A 80 -6.82 -15.67 -0.88
C THR A 80 -7.31 -14.34 -1.47
N LEU A 81 -8.58 -14.17 -1.78
CA LEU A 81 -9.13 -12.96 -2.40
C LEU A 81 -8.82 -11.67 -1.63
N CYS A 82 -8.87 -11.73 -0.30
CA CYS A 82 -8.53 -10.57 0.55
C CYS A 82 -7.08 -10.14 0.42
N THR A 83 -6.16 -11.09 0.23
CA THR A 83 -4.72 -10.81 0.03
C THR A 83 -4.48 -10.29 -1.38
N SER A 84 -5.12 -10.85 -2.41
CA SER A 84 -4.93 -10.43 -3.80
C SER A 84 -5.43 -9.01 -4.09
N ILE A 85 -6.51 -8.59 -3.44
CA ILE A 85 -7.05 -7.22 -3.57
C ILE A 85 -6.28 -6.18 -2.75
N CYS A 86 -5.40 -6.62 -1.87
CA CYS A 86 -4.67 -5.70 -0.99
C CYS A 86 -3.64 -4.88 -1.76
N HIS A 87 -3.90 -3.60 -1.97
CA HIS A 87 -2.99 -2.69 -2.66
C HIS A 87 -1.64 -2.49 -1.95
N GLN A 88 -1.55 -2.83 -0.67
CA GLN A 88 -0.31 -2.74 0.10
C GLN A 88 0.50 -4.05 0.06
N GLY A 89 -0.03 -5.11 -0.54
CA GLY A 89 0.63 -6.42 -0.58
C GLY A 89 0.75 -7.10 0.78
N ILE A 90 -0.16 -6.81 1.71
CA ILE A 90 -0.19 -7.41 3.04
C ILE A 90 -0.88 -8.78 2.94
N ASP A 91 -0.33 -9.79 3.62
CA ASP A 91 -0.98 -11.09 3.75
C ASP A 91 -2.16 -11.03 4.73
N VAL A 92 -3.31 -10.60 4.20
CA VAL A 92 -4.56 -10.49 4.97
C VAL A 92 -5.08 -11.86 5.39
N MET A 93 -4.91 -12.88 4.53
CA MET A 93 -5.34 -14.24 4.81
C MET A 93 -4.59 -14.84 6.01
N GLY A 94 -3.30 -14.58 6.15
CA GLY A 94 -2.52 -15.03 7.28
C GLY A 94 -3.04 -14.49 8.61
N PHE A 95 -3.47 -13.23 8.65
CA PHE A 95 -4.13 -12.64 9.83
C PHE A 95 -5.52 -13.25 10.07
N ALA A 96 -6.31 -13.46 9.02
CA ALA A 96 -7.64 -14.06 9.13
C ALA A 96 -7.58 -15.48 9.68
N ASN A 97 -6.64 -16.30 9.22
CA ASN A 97 -6.45 -17.67 9.69
C ASN A 97 -5.95 -17.75 11.15
N LYS A 98 -5.24 -16.73 11.61
CA LYS A 98 -4.83 -16.64 13.03
C LYS A 98 -5.94 -16.12 13.94
N GLY A 99 -7.02 -15.56 13.38
CA GLY A 99 -8.09 -14.92 14.15
C GLY A 99 -7.63 -13.67 14.91
N GLN A 100 -6.57 -13.04 14.46
CA GLN A 100 -6.01 -11.85 15.10
C GLN A 100 -6.50 -10.57 14.39
N PRO A 101 -6.69 -9.47 15.12
CA PRO A 101 -6.98 -8.20 14.50
C PRO A 101 -5.80 -7.75 13.63
N MET A 102 -6.09 -7.14 12.49
CA MET A 102 -5.07 -6.61 11.59
C MET A 102 -4.26 -5.52 12.28
N ALA A 103 -3.04 -5.86 12.68
CA ALA A 103 -2.14 -4.98 13.40
C ALA A 103 -1.00 -4.42 12.54
N ASP A 104 -0.97 -4.76 11.24
CA ASP A 104 0.08 -4.31 10.33
C ASP A 104 0.08 -2.78 10.21
N PRO A 105 1.20 -2.09 10.48
CA PRO A 105 1.30 -0.64 10.38
C PRO A 105 1.17 -0.11 8.94
N GLN A 106 1.42 -0.94 7.95
CA GLN A 106 1.28 -0.59 6.54
C GLN A 106 -0.18 -0.63 6.07
N CYS A 107 -1.09 -1.19 6.87
CA CYS A 107 -2.50 -1.25 6.56
C CYS A 107 -3.14 0.14 6.64
N VAL A 108 -3.56 0.68 5.51
CA VAL A 108 -4.26 1.98 5.40
C VAL A 108 -5.75 1.89 5.75
N ARG A 109 -6.23 0.71 6.13
CA ARG A 109 -7.62 0.46 6.54
C ARG A 109 -8.66 0.89 5.51
N CYS A 110 -8.37 0.70 4.23
CA CYS A 110 -9.27 1.05 3.12
C CYS A 110 -10.53 0.18 3.04
N SER A 111 -10.65 -0.86 3.85
CA SER A 111 -11.75 -1.84 3.88
C SER A 111 -11.99 -2.63 2.58
N ALA A 112 -11.16 -2.53 1.56
CA ALA A 112 -11.32 -3.28 0.31
C ALA A 112 -11.40 -4.80 0.54
N CYS A 113 -10.53 -5.35 1.39
CA CYS A 113 -10.52 -6.77 1.75
C CYS A 113 -11.83 -7.21 2.47
N VAL A 114 -12.43 -6.31 3.26
CA VAL A 114 -13.71 -6.57 3.96
C VAL A 114 -14.85 -6.65 2.94
N GLN A 115 -14.88 -5.74 1.98
CA GLN A 115 -15.92 -5.68 0.96
C GLN A 115 -15.84 -6.86 -0.04
N THR A 116 -14.64 -7.29 -0.37
CA THR A 116 -14.41 -8.38 -1.34
C THR A 116 -14.58 -9.77 -0.72
N CYS A 117 -14.62 -9.88 0.62
CA CYS A 117 -14.72 -11.18 1.28
C CYS A 117 -16.10 -11.83 1.03
N PRO A 118 -16.18 -12.98 0.31
CA PRO A 118 -17.45 -13.60 -0.03
C PRO A 118 -18.18 -14.15 1.21
N THR A 119 -17.43 -14.62 2.20
CA THR A 119 -17.98 -15.22 3.42
C THR A 119 -18.23 -14.22 4.54
N GLY A 120 -17.86 -12.93 4.35
CA GLY A 120 -18.05 -11.90 5.35
C GLY A 120 -17.25 -12.13 6.64
N VAL A 121 -16.15 -12.87 6.56
CA VAL A 121 -15.24 -13.18 7.68
C VAL A 121 -14.62 -11.92 8.27
N LEU A 122 -14.31 -10.96 7.39
CA LEU A 122 -13.63 -9.72 7.76
C LEU A 122 -14.68 -8.67 8.14
N SER A 123 -14.48 -8.06 9.28
CA SER A 123 -15.30 -6.95 9.77
C SER A 123 -14.43 -5.76 10.16
N PHE A 124 -14.93 -4.57 9.92
CA PHE A 124 -14.28 -3.33 10.31
C PHE A 124 -14.90 -2.87 11.65
N GLY A 125 -14.07 -2.68 12.66
CA GLY A 125 -14.56 -2.32 13.98
C GLY A 125 -13.60 -1.45 14.77
N GLN A 126 -14.09 -0.95 15.88
CA GLN A 126 -13.34 -0.15 16.82
C GLN A 126 -12.87 -1.02 18.00
N THR A 127 -11.58 -0.90 18.34
CA THR A 127 -11.01 -1.56 19.51
C THR A 127 -11.06 -0.67 20.75
N ASP A 128 -11.29 -1.27 21.89
CA ASP A 128 -11.03 -0.63 23.17
C ASP A 128 -9.52 -0.59 23.45
N PRO A 129 -8.95 0.57 23.80
CA PRO A 129 -7.53 0.70 24.09
C PRO A 129 -7.08 -0.13 25.30
N ALA A 130 -7.99 -0.44 26.22
CA ALA A 130 -7.67 -1.16 27.44
C ALA A 130 -7.70 -2.68 27.28
N SER A 131 -8.67 -3.21 26.53
CA SER A 131 -8.91 -4.67 26.44
C SER A 131 -8.58 -5.26 25.07
N GLY A 132 -8.37 -4.43 24.05
CA GLY A 132 -8.16 -4.88 22.66
C GLY A 132 -9.39 -5.58 22.05
N THR A 133 -10.52 -5.60 22.75
CA THR A 133 -11.76 -6.22 22.30
C THR A 133 -12.53 -5.30 21.35
N LEU A 134 -13.38 -5.90 20.52
CA LEU A 134 -14.30 -5.20 19.63
C LEU A 134 -15.36 -4.44 20.43
N LEU A 135 -15.34 -3.10 20.32
CA LEU A 135 -16.39 -2.26 20.93
C LEU A 135 -17.63 -2.15 20.04
N LYS A 136 -17.45 -1.98 18.75
CA LYS A 136 -18.52 -1.81 17.79
C LYS A 136 -18.09 -2.24 16.42
N VAL A 137 -18.90 -3.06 15.78
CA VAL A 137 -18.77 -3.39 14.36
C VAL A 137 -19.83 -2.56 13.64
N ASP A 138 -19.39 -1.58 12.85
CA ASP A 138 -20.29 -0.94 11.91
C ASP A 138 -20.44 -1.88 10.70
N PRO A 139 -21.64 -2.37 10.41
CA PRO A 139 -21.86 -3.17 9.23
C PRO A 139 -21.64 -2.26 8.02
N LEU A 140 -20.51 -2.46 7.33
CA LEU A 140 -20.31 -1.81 6.05
C LEU A 140 -21.43 -2.29 5.12
N PRO A 141 -22.05 -1.39 4.35
CA PRO A 141 -23.06 -1.80 3.38
C PRO A 141 -22.42 -2.83 2.45
N ALA A 142 -23.15 -3.94 2.26
CA ALA A 142 -22.71 -4.97 1.33
C ALA A 142 -22.41 -4.33 -0.01
N SER A 143 -21.23 -4.60 -0.58
CA SER A 143 -20.89 -4.07 -1.89
C SER A 143 -21.92 -4.56 -2.90
N PRO A 144 -22.28 -3.76 -3.92
CA PRO A 144 -23.21 -4.17 -4.95
C PRO A 144 -22.76 -5.46 -5.67
N ALA A 145 -21.47 -5.77 -5.66
CA ALA A 145 -20.94 -7.04 -6.19
C ALA A 145 -21.42 -8.28 -5.41
N ARG A 146 -21.72 -8.12 -4.10
CA ARG A 146 -22.24 -9.23 -3.28
C ARG A 146 -23.74 -9.51 -3.52
N MET A 147 -24.46 -8.57 -4.12
CA MET A 147 -25.89 -8.72 -4.43
C MET A 147 -26.15 -9.32 -5.83
N GLN A 148 -25.12 -9.58 -6.63
CA GLN A 148 -25.25 -10.04 -8.02
C GLN A 148 -24.99 -11.54 -8.20
N GLU A 149 -24.73 -12.28 -7.13
CA GLU A 149 -24.72 -13.75 -7.22
C GLU A 149 -26.11 -14.29 -6.86
N PRO A 150 -26.75 -15.01 -7.82
CA PRO A 150 -28.00 -15.68 -7.58
C PRO A 150 -27.88 -16.88 -6.63
#